data_2e18d704db30edc6ee456428ad21f033
#
_entry.id   2e18d704db30edc6ee456428ad21f033
#
_cell.length_a   1.000
_cell.length_b   1.000
_cell.length_c   1.000
_cell.angle_alpha   90.00
_cell.angle_beta   90.00
_cell.angle_gamma   90.00
#
_symmetry.space_group_name_H-M   'P 1'
#
loop_
_entity.id
_entity.type
_entity.pdbx_description
1 polymer ?
#
loop_
_entity_poly.entity_id
_entity_poly.type
_entity_poly.pdbx_seq_one_letter_code
_entity_poly.pdbx_strand_id
1 'polypeptide(L)'
;RDVERSRGLGDVYKRQLFAIVVLAQRGVKGAVLLGMLIASIIYWAGEAIFLGTNPFASLATASFVPAFGDMASTTLFKFNFQGFAQIGWFTAITLIVTFCIIDMFDTIGTLVGTASRAGMLDKDGKMPNMKQALLSDAVGTLAGSVTGTSTVTTFVESASGVEAGGRTGLTALTTGIMFLACIFIAPIAGIIPAAATSSALIYVGVLMVAG
;
A
#
# COMPACT_ATOMS: atom_id res chain seq x y z
N ARG A 1 -13.34 -0.17 28.59
CA ARG A 1 -13.69 0.41 27.27
C ARG A 1 -12.64 0.05 26.21
N ASP A 2 -11.35 0.24 26.47
CA ASP A 2 -10.30 -0.04 25.48
C ASP A 2 -10.11 -1.52 25.20
N VAL A 3 -10.31 -2.39 26.19
CA VAL A 3 -10.22 -3.85 26.05
C VAL A 3 -11.39 -4.42 25.25
N GLU A 4 -12.61 -3.89 25.43
CA GLU A 4 -13.78 -4.29 24.63
C GLU A 4 -13.67 -3.82 23.19
N ARG A 5 -13.15 -2.61 22.98
CA ARG A 5 -12.85 -2.07 21.64
C ARG A 5 -11.80 -2.92 20.92
N SER A 6 -10.78 -3.35 21.63
CA SER A 6 -9.73 -4.24 21.13
C SER A 6 -10.26 -5.64 20.75
N ARG A 7 -11.17 -6.21 21.55
CA ARG A 7 -11.81 -7.50 21.26
C ARG A 7 -12.74 -7.42 20.04
N GLY A 8 -13.55 -6.37 19.96
CA GLY A 8 -14.44 -6.16 18.80
C GLY A 8 -13.66 -5.97 17.49
N LEU A 9 -12.57 -5.22 17.52
CA LEU A 9 -11.66 -5.07 16.38
C LEU A 9 -11.06 -6.43 15.98
N GLY A 10 -10.57 -7.22 16.94
CA GLY A 10 -9.98 -8.54 16.66
C GLY A 10 -10.95 -9.50 15.96
N ASP A 11 -12.24 -9.45 16.33
CA ASP A 11 -13.26 -10.30 15.69
C ASP A 11 -13.61 -9.83 14.28
N VAL A 12 -13.60 -8.53 14.01
CA VAL A 12 -13.78 -7.98 12.66
C VAL A 12 -12.63 -8.43 11.73
N TYR A 13 -11.39 -8.37 12.19
CA TYR A 13 -10.24 -8.86 11.43
C TYR A 13 -10.34 -10.33 11.05
N LYS A 14 -10.70 -11.18 12.00
CA LYS A 14 -10.83 -12.63 11.76
C LYS A 14 -11.91 -12.94 10.75
N ARG A 15 -13.08 -12.34 10.92
CA ARG A 15 -14.24 -12.54 10.02
C ARG A 15 -13.93 -12.05 8.60
N GLN A 16 -13.25 -10.93 8.48
CA GLN A 16 -12.85 -10.38 7.19
C GLN A 16 -11.80 -11.27 6.50
N LEU A 17 -10.76 -11.69 7.22
CA LEU A 17 -9.75 -12.59 6.68
C LEU A 17 -10.41 -13.86 6.15
N PHE A 18 -11.33 -14.44 6.94
CA PHE A 18 -12.09 -15.61 6.53
C PHE A 18 -12.93 -15.34 5.27
N ALA A 19 -13.63 -14.20 5.19
CA ALA A 19 -14.41 -13.81 4.02
C ALA A 19 -13.53 -13.66 2.76
N ILE A 20 -12.36 -13.03 2.88
CA ILE A 20 -11.41 -12.90 1.77
C ILE A 20 -10.95 -14.27 1.29
N VAL A 21 -10.55 -15.16 2.20
CA VAL A 21 -10.09 -16.53 1.86
C VAL A 21 -11.19 -17.33 1.15
N VAL A 22 -12.41 -17.30 1.67
CA VAL A 22 -13.55 -18.01 1.06
C VAL A 22 -13.86 -17.46 -0.33
N LEU A 23 -13.87 -16.13 -0.51
CA LEU A 23 -14.12 -15.52 -1.82
C LEU A 23 -12.99 -15.85 -2.81
N ALA A 24 -11.75 -15.84 -2.36
CA ALA A 24 -10.61 -16.19 -3.18
C ALA A 24 -10.62 -17.66 -3.60
N GLN A 25 -10.95 -18.58 -2.68
CA GLN A 25 -11.09 -20.01 -2.98
C GLN A 25 -12.24 -20.30 -3.97
N ARG A 26 -13.27 -19.47 -3.96
CA ARG A 26 -14.36 -19.55 -4.95
C ARG A 26 -14.01 -18.94 -6.31
N GLY A 27 -12.77 -18.47 -6.49
CA GLY A 27 -12.32 -17.91 -7.76
C GLY A 27 -12.92 -16.53 -8.09
N VAL A 28 -13.43 -15.81 -7.09
CA VAL A 28 -14.01 -14.48 -7.30
C VAL A 28 -12.90 -13.49 -7.61
N LYS A 29 -12.92 -12.93 -8.82
CA LYS A 29 -11.98 -11.87 -9.20
C LYS A 29 -12.21 -10.65 -8.32
N GLY A 30 -11.13 -10.13 -7.68
CA GLY A 30 -11.23 -9.01 -6.76
C GLY A 30 -11.71 -9.38 -5.35
N ALA A 31 -11.52 -10.64 -4.90
CA ALA A 31 -11.90 -11.12 -3.57
C ALA A 31 -11.40 -10.22 -2.42
N VAL A 32 -10.19 -9.67 -2.55
CA VAL A 32 -9.60 -8.74 -1.58
C VAL A 32 -10.41 -7.45 -1.49
N LEU A 33 -10.74 -6.85 -2.63
CA LEU A 33 -11.54 -5.61 -2.67
C LEU A 33 -12.94 -5.83 -2.09
N LEU A 34 -13.60 -6.92 -2.49
CA LEU A 34 -14.92 -7.27 -1.98
C LEU A 34 -14.87 -7.54 -0.46
N GLY A 35 -13.84 -8.24 0.01
CA GLY A 35 -13.64 -8.47 1.44
C GLY A 35 -13.44 -7.17 2.22
N MET A 36 -12.66 -6.22 1.69
CA MET A 36 -12.50 -4.90 2.29
C MET A 36 -13.81 -4.11 2.34
N LEU A 37 -14.59 -4.13 1.27
CA LEU A 37 -15.90 -3.45 1.21
C LEU A 37 -16.89 -4.04 2.22
N ILE A 38 -17.01 -5.37 2.28
CA ILE A 38 -17.89 -6.05 3.26
C ILE A 38 -17.48 -5.69 4.68
N ALA A 39 -16.19 -5.73 4.99
CA ALA A 39 -15.71 -5.40 6.32
C ALA A 39 -15.92 -3.92 6.66
N SER A 40 -15.75 -3.02 5.72
CA SER A 40 -16.02 -1.59 5.90
C SER A 40 -17.50 -1.35 6.18
N ILE A 41 -18.40 -2.01 5.46
CA ILE A 41 -19.86 -1.91 5.68
C ILE A 41 -20.22 -2.42 7.09
N ILE A 42 -19.69 -3.56 7.49
CA ILE A 42 -19.94 -4.13 8.82
C ILE A 42 -19.40 -3.20 9.91
N TYR A 43 -18.20 -2.64 9.72
CA TYR A 43 -17.60 -1.70 10.64
C TYR A 43 -18.44 -0.42 10.78
N TRP A 44 -18.85 0.18 9.68
CA TRP A 44 -19.66 1.40 9.68
C TRP A 44 -21.06 1.16 10.28
N ALA A 45 -21.67 0.02 9.99
CA ALA A 45 -22.94 -0.37 10.62
C ALA A 45 -22.78 -0.52 12.14
N GLY A 46 -21.70 -1.15 12.59
CA GLY A 46 -21.37 -1.26 14.01
C GLY A 46 -21.15 0.10 14.67
N GLU A 47 -20.41 0.98 14.02
CA GLU A 47 -20.12 2.32 14.52
C GLU A 47 -21.40 3.18 14.63
N ALA A 48 -22.28 3.10 13.65
CA ALA A 48 -23.56 3.79 13.66
C ALA A 48 -24.52 3.26 14.73
N ILE A 49 -24.58 1.94 14.94
CA ILE A 49 -25.51 1.31 15.90
C ILE A 49 -25.02 1.45 17.33
N PHE A 50 -23.72 1.20 17.61
CA PHE A 50 -23.18 1.14 18.97
C PHE A 50 -22.64 2.48 19.48
N LEU A 51 -22.13 3.34 18.60
CA LEU A 51 -21.51 4.61 18.96
C LEU A 51 -22.36 5.82 18.56
N GLY A 52 -23.38 5.64 17.72
CA GLY A 52 -24.20 6.73 17.22
C GLY A 52 -23.44 7.76 16.38
N THR A 53 -22.23 7.42 15.94
CA THR A 53 -21.38 8.28 15.11
C THR A 53 -21.71 8.07 13.65
N ASN A 54 -21.72 9.16 12.88
CA ASN A 54 -21.87 9.07 11.43
C ASN A 54 -20.49 8.86 10.80
N PRO A 55 -20.18 7.68 10.26
CA PRO A 55 -18.88 7.37 9.67
C PRO A 55 -18.56 8.23 8.44
N PHE A 56 -19.59 8.83 7.83
CA PHE A 56 -19.47 9.70 6.66
C PHE A 56 -19.40 11.20 7.02
N ALA A 57 -19.39 11.56 8.31
CA ALA A 57 -19.31 12.96 8.73
C ALA A 57 -18.05 13.67 8.21
N SER A 58 -16.94 12.96 8.09
CA SER A 58 -15.70 13.47 7.53
C SER A 58 -15.78 13.82 6.04
N LEU A 59 -16.68 13.17 5.27
CA LEU A 59 -16.92 13.51 3.87
C LEU A 59 -17.61 14.85 3.67
N ALA A 60 -18.47 15.24 4.60
CA ALA A 60 -19.20 16.50 4.50
C ALA A 60 -18.26 17.73 4.57
N THR A 61 -17.09 17.56 5.21
CA THR A 61 -16.06 18.61 5.36
C THR A 61 -14.83 18.37 4.47
N ALA A 62 -14.80 17.24 3.73
CA ALA A 62 -13.64 16.87 2.93
C ALA A 62 -13.57 17.69 1.63
N SER A 63 -12.39 18.17 1.32
CA SER A 63 -12.11 18.76 0.02
C SER A 63 -11.68 17.68 -0.95
N PHE A 64 -12.39 17.55 -2.08
CA PHE A 64 -12.01 16.67 -3.17
C PHE A 64 -10.97 17.32 -4.11
N VAL A 65 -10.66 18.58 -3.89
CA VAL A 65 -9.59 19.26 -4.60
C VAL A 65 -8.31 19.08 -3.81
N PRO A 66 -7.28 18.44 -4.39
CA PRO A 66 -6.00 18.28 -3.72
C PRO A 66 -5.37 19.62 -3.38
N ALA A 67 -4.83 19.75 -2.18
CA ALA A 67 -4.15 20.95 -1.73
C ALA A 67 -2.72 21.03 -2.30
N PHE A 68 -2.58 21.13 -3.63
CA PHE A 68 -1.28 21.22 -4.29
C PHE A 68 -0.44 22.41 -3.81
N GLY A 69 -1.10 23.52 -3.43
CA GLY A 69 -0.43 24.68 -2.87
C GLY A 69 0.26 24.39 -1.54
N ASP A 70 -0.41 23.64 -0.67
CA ASP A 70 0.14 23.23 0.64
C ASP A 70 1.28 22.22 0.43
N MET A 71 1.13 21.28 -0.49
CA MET A 71 2.21 20.35 -0.84
C MET A 71 3.46 21.12 -1.33
N ALA A 72 3.29 22.08 -2.22
CA ALA A 72 4.40 22.86 -2.75
C ALA A 72 5.08 23.73 -1.66
N SER A 73 4.31 24.23 -0.71
CA SER A 73 4.84 25.09 0.35
C SER A 73 5.44 24.33 1.53
N THR A 74 4.94 23.12 1.83
CA THR A 74 5.30 22.39 3.05
C THR A 74 6.21 21.19 2.81
N THR A 75 6.11 20.50 1.68
CA THR A 75 6.84 19.24 1.44
C THR A 75 7.82 19.28 0.28
N LEU A 76 7.46 19.94 -0.83
CA LEU A 76 8.28 19.92 -2.04
C LEU A 76 9.64 20.60 -1.80
N PHE A 77 10.74 19.86 -2.03
CA PHE A 77 12.12 20.32 -1.80
C PHE A 77 12.43 20.81 -0.38
N LYS A 78 11.66 20.40 0.63
CA LYS A 78 11.86 20.82 2.03
C LYS A 78 12.80 19.86 2.77
N PHE A 79 14.07 19.83 2.36
CA PHE A 79 15.09 19.02 3.03
C PHE A 79 15.57 19.71 4.32
N ASN A 80 15.45 19.02 5.45
CA ASN A 80 15.94 19.51 6.74
C ASN A 80 17.24 18.80 7.14
N PHE A 81 18.37 19.29 6.64
CA PHE A 81 19.68 18.74 6.99
C PHE A 81 20.13 19.08 8.42
N GLN A 82 19.56 20.12 9.06
CA GLN A 82 19.86 20.41 10.46
C GLN A 82 19.38 19.30 11.40
N GLY A 83 18.31 18.60 11.04
CA GLY A 83 17.83 17.44 11.77
C GLY A 83 18.88 16.33 11.92
N PHE A 84 19.72 16.12 10.91
CA PHE A 84 20.81 15.14 10.98
C PHE A 84 21.85 15.50 12.05
N ALA A 85 22.18 16.78 12.19
CA ALA A 85 23.12 17.23 13.22
C ALA A 85 22.55 17.05 14.63
N GLN A 86 21.23 17.22 14.81
CA GLN A 86 20.56 17.08 16.11
C GLN A 86 20.50 15.62 16.60
N ILE A 87 20.25 14.66 15.70
CA ILE A 87 20.22 13.22 16.06
C ILE A 87 21.61 12.58 16.13
N GLY A 88 22.65 13.30 15.72
CA GLY A 88 24.03 12.82 15.68
C GLY A 88 24.35 12.04 14.39
N TRP A 89 25.52 12.33 13.82
CA TRP A 89 25.96 11.76 12.54
C TRP A 89 26.01 10.23 12.52
N PHE A 90 26.43 9.61 13.62
CA PHE A 90 26.47 8.16 13.69
C PHE A 90 25.07 7.53 13.59
N THR A 91 24.11 8.07 14.33
CA THR A 91 22.71 7.64 14.28
C THR A 91 22.11 7.88 12.90
N ALA A 92 22.37 9.04 12.30
CA ALA A 92 21.88 9.37 10.97
C ALA A 92 22.39 8.38 9.91
N ILE A 93 23.69 8.08 9.89
CA ILE A 93 24.29 7.11 8.96
C ILE A 93 23.69 5.71 9.18
N THR A 94 23.57 5.29 10.44
CA THR A 94 22.97 3.98 10.77
C THR A 94 21.54 3.87 10.26
N LEU A 95 20.72 4.92 10.44
CA LEU A 95 19.35 4.96 9.93
C LEU A 95 19.31 4.90 8.41
N ILE A 96 20.14 5.69 7.72
CA ILE A 96 20.21 5.68 6.26
C ILE A 96 20.55 4.28 5.75
N VAL A 97 21.59 3.66 6.28
CA VAL A 97 22.00 2.30 5.87
C VAL A 97 20.90 1.28 6.16
N THR A 98 20.29 1.36 7.33
CA THR A 98 19.20 0.45 7.71
C THR A 98 18.01 0.56 6.77
N PHE A 99 17.52 1.77 6.52
CA PHE A 99 16.39 1.97 5.61
C PHE A 99 16.73 1.59 4.18
N CYS A 100 17.94 1.87 3.72
CA CYS A 100 18.40 1.49 2.38
C CYS A 100 18.43 -0.04 2.21
N ILE A 101 18.90 -0.77 3.22
CA ILE A 101 18.93 -2.23 3.21
C ILE A 101 17.50 -2.81 3.23
N ILE A 102 16.63 -2.29 4.09
CA ILE A 102 15.23 -2.73 4.17
C ILE A 102 14.53 -2.51 2.82
N ASP A 103 14.62 -1.32 2.25
CA ASP A 103 14.00 -0.96 0.99
C ASP A 103 14.51 -1.84 -0.17
N MET A 104 15.81 -2.08 -0.22
CA MET A 104 16.43 -2.96 -1.21
C MET A 104 15.92 -4.40 -1.12
N PHE A 105 15.85 -4.98 0.09
CA PHE A 105 15.36 -6.35 0.26
C PHE A 105 13.86 -6.48 -0.02
N ASP A 106 13.06 -5.48 0.36
CA ASP A 106 11.64 -5.44 0.06
C ASP A 106 11.39 -5.40 -1.45
N THR A 107 12.08 -4.50 -2.16
CA THR A 107 12.00 -4.38 -3.62
C THR A 107 12.45 -5.65 -4.33
N ILE A 108 13.58 -6.27 -3.92
CA ILE A 108 14.06 -7.52 -4.53
C ILE A 108 13.03 -8.64 -4.30
N GLY A 109 12.52 -8.80 -3.09
CA GLY A 109 11.53 -9.81 -2.76
C GLY A 109 10.26 -9.66 -3.59
N THR A 110 9.77 -8.45 -3.71
CA THR A 110 8.55 -8.13 -4.48
C THR A 110 8.75 -8.34 -5.98
N LEU A 111 9.89 -7.90 -6.53
CA LEU A 111 10.22 -8.09 -7.95
C LEU A 111 10.33 -9.57 -8.30
N VAL A 112 11.05 -10.36 -7.50
CA VAL A 112 11.19 -11.81 -7.73
C VAL A 112 9.86 -12.52 -7.57
N GLY A 113 9.08 -12.21 -6.53
CA GLY A 113 7.75 -12.77 -6.32
C GLY A 113 6.78 -12.47 -7.47
N THR A 114 6.77 -11.24 -7.95
CA THR A 114 5.94 -10.82 -9.10
C THR A 114 6.41 -11.48 -10.39
N ALA A 115 7.71 -11.53 -10.64
CA ALA A 115 8.28 -12.18 -11.83
C ALA A 115 8.03 -13.70 -11.85
N SER A 116 8.07 -14.35 -10.68
CA SER A 116 7.75 -15.77 -10.53
C SER A 116 6.30 -16.04 -10.95
N ARG A 117 5.35 -15.27 -10.44
CA ARG A 117 3.93 -15.39 -10.82
C ARG A 117 3.67 -15.06 -12.29
N ALA A 118 4.46 -14.16 -12.85
CA ALA A 118 4.41 -13.81 -14.27
C ALA A 118 5.01 -14.87 -15.20
N GLY A 119 5.70 -15.88 -14.66
CA GLY A 119 6.47 -16.83 -15.46
C GLY A 119 7.63 -16.15 -16.20
N MET A 120 8.19 -15.06 -15.62
CA MET A 120 9.27 -14.25 -16.23
C MET A 120 10.65 -14.62 -15.68
N LEU A 121 10.73 -15.59 -14.78
CA LEU A 121 12.02 -16.07 -14.28
C LEU A 121 12.70 -16.97 -15.31
N ASP A 122 14.03 -16.85 -15.40
CA ASP A 122 14.85 -17.73 -16.21
C ASP A 122 14.93 -19.14 -15.59
N LYS A 123 15.51 -20.11 -16.31
CA LYS A 123 15.70 -21.49 -15.86
C LYS A 123 16.47 -21.60 -14.53
N ASP A 124 17.30 -20.62 -14.26
CA ASP A 124 18.07 -20.50 -13.00
C ASP A 124 17.32 -19.77 -11.88
N GLY A 125 16.03 -19.46 -12.06
CA GLY A 125 15.22 -18.71 -11.09
C GLY A 125 15.59 -17.23 -11.00
N LYS A 126 16.34 -16.69 -11.96
CA LYS A 126 16.74 -15.27 -11.96
C LYS A 126 15.76 -14.44 -12.79
N MET A 127 15.46 -13.25 -12.29
CA MET A 127 14.69 -12.27 -13.04
C MET A 127 15.55 -11.59 -14.09
N PRO A 128 15.21 -11.68 -15.39
CA PRO A 128 15.91 -10.90 -16.41
C PRO A 128 15.70 -9.41 -16.16
N ASN A 129 16.74 -8.60 -16.46
CA ASN A 129 16.74 -7.15 -16.28
C ASN A 129 16.53 -6.67 -14.82
N MET A 130 16.86 -7.47 -13.81
CA MET A 130 16.76 -7.10 -12.39
C MET A 130 17.45 -5.76 -12.10
N LYS A 131 18.63 -5.53 -12.69
CA LYS A 131 19.38 -4.26 -12.51
C LYS A 131 18.58 -3.04 -12.97
N GLN A 132 17.91 -3.14 -14.12
CA GLN A 132 17.10 -2.05 -14.66
C GLN A 132 15.84 -1.81 -13.82
N ALA A 133 15.23 -2.88 -13.31
CA ALA A 133 14.07 -2.79 -12.42
C ALA A 133 14.43 -2.10 -11.10
N LEU A 134 15.54 -2.50 -10.47
CA LEU A 134 16.05 -1.85 -9.25
C LEU A 134 16.43 -0.38 -9.47
N LEU A 135 17.02 -0.07 -10.63
CA LEU A 135 17.35 1.31 -10.97
C LEU A 135 16.09 2.17 -11.16
N SER A 136 15.05 1.61 -11.78
CA SER A 136 13.75 2.29 -11.93
C SER A 136 13.10 2.58 -10.58
N ASP A 137 13.15 1.63 -9.66
CA ASP A 137 12.65 1.76 -8.28
C ASP A 137 13.41 2.85 -7.53
N ALA A 138 14.75 2.84 -7.60
CA ALA A 138 15.59 3.87 -7.00
C ALA A 138 15.30 5.28 -7.53
N VAL A 139 15.05 5.43 -8.84
CA VAL A 139 14.64 6.72 -9.44
C VAL A 139 13.27 7.14 -8.92
N GLY A 140 12.33 6.20 -8.77
CA GLY A 140 11.03 6.45 -8.14
C GLY A 140 11.17 6.96 -6.70
N THR A 141 12.00 6.31 -5.88
CA THR A 141 12.28 6.70 -4.50
C THR A 141 12.94 8.09 -4.40
N LEU A 142 13.86 8.40 -5.32
CA LEU A 142 14.43 9.76 -5.42
C LEU A 142 13.36 10.81 -5.74
N ALA A 143 12.48 10.54 -6.68
CA ALA A 143 11.37 11.43 -7.01
C ALA A 143 10.41 11.59 -5.82
N GLY A 144 10.12 10.51 -5.10
CA GLY A 144 9.33 10.51 -3.86
C GLY A 144 9.96 11.38 -2.78
N SER A 145 11.27 11.28 -2.57
CA SER A 145 11.98 12.09 -1.57
C SER A 145 11.91 13.58 -1.86
N VAL A 146 11.97 13.97 -3.14
CA VAL A 146 11.82 15.38 -3.58
C VAL A 146 10.42 15.92 -3.33
N THR A 147 9.40 15.08 -3.53
CA THR A 147 7.99 15.45 -3.25
C THR A 147 7.62 15.37 -1.78
N GLY A 148 8.49 14.79 -0.94
CA GLY A 148 8.27 14.64 0.51
C GLY A 148 7.35 13.47 0.87
N THR A 149 7.27 12.45 0.01
CA THR A 149 6.57 11.20 0.32
C THR A 149 7.48 10.20 1.04
N SER A 150 6.91 9.12 1.56
CA SER A 150 7.68 7.95 2.00
C SER A 150 8.38 7.28 0.81
N THR A 151 9.19 6.24 1.07
CA THR A 151 9.83 5.46 0.02
C THR A 151 8.80 5.00 -1.03
N VAL A 152 9.21 5.02 -2.30
CA VAL A 152 8.43 4.50 -3.43
C VAL A 152 9.02 3.14 -3.77
N THR A 153 8.28 2.08 -3.49
CA THR A 153 8.73 0.71 -3.71
C THR A 153 7.78 -0.05 -4.64
N THR A 154 8.24 -1.16 -5.16
CA THR A 154 7.42 -2.04 -6.00
C THR A 154 6.38 -2.75 -5.15
N PHE A 155 5.10 -2.67 -5.53
CA PHE A 155 3.99 -3.29 -4.81
C PHE A 155 3.70 -4.71 -5.29
N VAL A 156 3.40 -5.60 -4.35
CA VAL A 156 3.01 -7.01 -4.60
C VAL A 156 1.74 -7.10 -5.43
N GLU A 157 0.83 -6.15 -5.25
CA GLU A 157 -0.43 -6.04 -5.98
C GLU A 157 -0.23 -5.93 -7.49
N SER A 158 0.95 -5.50 -7.94
CA SER A 158 1.35 -5.51 -9.35
C SER A 158 1.27 -6.91 -9.97
N ALA A 159 1.42 -7.97 -9.16
CA ALA A 159 1.25 -9.35 -9.62
C ALA A 159 -0.14 -9.60 -10.19
N SER A 160 -1.19 -9.00 -9.62
CA SER A 160 -2.55 -9.13 -10.13
C SER A 160 -2.74 -8.52 -11.52
N GLY A 161 -2.07 -7.39 -11.78
CA GLY A 161 -2.05 -6.77 -13.10
C GLY A 161 -1.33 -7.62 -14.14
N VAL A 162 -0.24 -8.28 -13.73
CA VAL A 162 0.51 -9.20 -14.59
C VAL A 162 -0.29 -10.48 -14.87
N GLU A 163 -0.97 -11.04 -13.87
CA GLU A 163 -1.88 -12.19 -14.03
C GLU A 163 -3.06 -11.86 -14.97
N ALA A 164 -3.56 -10.64 -14.94
CA ALA A 164 -4.60 -10.16 -15.85
C ALA A 164 -4.12 -9.97 -17.30
N GLY A 165 -2.83 -10.15 -17.56
CA GLY A 165 -2.22 -10.07 -18.89
C GLY A 165 -1.38 -8.83 -19.16
N GLY A 166 -1.14 -7.98 -18.16
CA GLY A 166 -0.28 -6.82 -18.27
C GLY A 166 1.19 -7.22 -18.42
N ARG A 167 1.79 -6.95 -19.58
CA ARG A 167 3.16 -7.38 -19.92
C ARG A 167 4.06 -6.24 -20.40
N THR A 168 3.55 -5.04 -20.50
CA THR A 168 4.25 -3.91 -21.10
C THR A 168 4.28 -2.70 -20.18
N GLY A 169 5.19 -1.76 -20.45
CA GLY A 169 5.26 -0.48 -19.74
C GLY A 169 3.97 0.34 -19.83
N LEU A 170 3.10 0.06 -20.82
CA LEU A 170 1.79 0.70 -20.93
C LEU A 170 0.89 0.36 -19.74
N THR A 171 0.99 -0.87 -19.21
CA THR A 171 0.26 -1.26 -17.98
C THR A 171 0.69 -0.39 -16.80
N ALA A 172 1.99 -0.20 -16.62
CA ALA A 172 2.52 0.65 -15.55
C ALA A 172 2.11 2.12 -15.73
N LEU A 173 2.16 2.64 -16.96
CA LEU A 173 1.71 4.00 -17.27
C LEU A 173 0.22 4.19 -16.96
N THR A 174 -0.62 3.25 -17.36
CA THR A 174 -2.06 3.28 -17.08
C THR A 174 -2.33 3.27 -15.58
N THR A 175 -1.63 2.41 -14.84
CA THR A 175 -1.71 2.36 -13.37
C THR A 175 -1.31 3.70 -12.76
N GLY A 176 -0.22 4.32 -13.21
CA GLY A 176 0.21 5.64 -12.75
C GLY A 176 -0.83 6.72 -12.99
N ILE A 177 -1.45 6.75 -14.18
CA ILE A 177 -2.55 7.69 -14.50
C ILE A 177 -3.75 7.45 -13.59
N MET A 178 -4.10 6.19 -13.33
CA MET A 178 -5.19 5.86 -12.41
C MET A 178 -4.89 6.30 -10.98
N PHE A 179 -3.64 6.16 -10.50
CA PHE A 179 -3.24 6.71 -9.20
C PHE A 179 -3.38 8.23 -9.14
N LEU A 180 -2.99 8.95 -10.20
CA LEU A 180 -3.21 10.40 -10.28
C LEU A 180 -4.71 10.76 -10.21
N ALA A 181 -5.56 10.01 -10.89
CA ALA A 181 -7.01 10.18 -10.78
C ALA A 181 -7.54 9.89 -9.38
N CYS A 182 -6.96 8.91 -8.67
CA CYS A 182 -7.32 8.56 -7.29
C CYS A 182 -7.01 9.67 -6.28
N ILE A 183 -6.14 10.63 -6.58
CA ILE A 183 -5.87 11.77 -5.70
C ILE A 183 -7.16 12.56 -5.43
N PHE A 184 -8.03 12.70 -6.42
CA PHE A 184 -9.33 13.38 -6.29
C PHE A 184 -10.33 12.57 -5.46
N ILE A 185 -10.11 11.26 -5.31
CA ILE A 185 -10.98 10.33 -4.57
C ILE A 185 -10.37 10.02 -3.19
N ALA A 186 -9.21 10.58 -2.87
CA ALA A 186 -8.51 10.36 -1.61
C ALA A 186 -9.38 10.52 -0.35
N PRO A 187 -10.31 11.51 -0.25
CA PRO A 187 -11.19 11.62 0.91
C PRO A 187 -12.11 10.39 1.11
N ILE A 188 -12.51 9.73 0.02
CA ILE A 188 -13.31 8.49 0.09
C ILE A 188 -12.46 7.33 0.63
N ALA A 189 -11.20 7.23 0.18
CA ALA A 189 -10.28 6.22 0.67
C ALA A 189 -10.00 6.38 2.18
N GLY A 190 -9.98 7.61 2.68
CA GLY A 190 -9.78 7.93 4.10
C GLY A 190 -10.89 7.44 5.03
N ILE A 191 -12.07 7.09 4.50
CA ILE A 191 -13.18 6.53 5.29
C ILE A 191 -13.02 5.04 5.53
N ILE A 192 -12.23 4.36 4.67
CA ILE A 192 -12.00 2.92 4.81
C ILE A 192 -11.28 2.66 6.14
N PRO A 193 -11.89 1.89 7.06
CA PRO A 193 -11.29 1.68 8.36
C PRO A 193 -10.00 0.86 8.24
N ALA A 194 -9.00 1.19 9.07
CA ALA A 194 -7.74 0.45 9.13
C ALA A 194 -7.95 -1.04 9.41
N ALA A 195 -9.05 -1.38 10.09
CA ALA A 195 -9.48 -2.76 10.30
C ALA A 195 -9.67 -3.51 8.97
N ALA A 196 -10.25 -2.87 7.97
CA ALA A 196 -10.52 -3.48 6.67
C ALA A 196 -9.26 -3.65 5.82
N THR A 197 -8.30 -2.74 5.89
CA THR A 197 -7.06 -2.82 5.12
C THR A 197 -6.06 -3.83 5.70
N SER A 198 -5.98 -3.93 7.04
CA SER A 198 -5.02 -4.82 7.70
C SER A 198 -5.23 -6.30 7.38
N SER A 199 -6.47 -6.77 7.31
CA SER A 199 -6.76 -8.17 6.97
C SER A 199 -6.44 -8.47 5.52
N ALA A 200 -6.63 -7.51 4.63
CA ALA A 200 -6.23 -7.63 3.22
C ALA A 200 -4.71 -7.77 3.10
N LEU A 201 -3.94 -6.95 3.84
CA LEU A 201 -2.48 -7.04 3.86
C LEU A 201 -1.98 -8.37 4.42
N ILE A 202 -2.60 -8.90 5.49
CA ILE A 202 -2.27 -10.23 6.01
C ILE A 202 -2.51 -11.31 4.96
N TYR A 203 -3.64 -11.26 4.25
CA TYR A 203 -3.94 -12.22 3.20
C TYR A 203 -2.92 -12.17 2.06
N VAL A 204 -2.56 -10.96 1.59
CA VAL A 204 -1.53 -10.77 0.56
C VAL A 204 -0.17 -11.30 1.05
N GLY A 205 0.21 -11.00 2.31
CA GLY A 205 1.44 -11.52 2.90
C GLY A 205 1.49 -13.05 2.93
N VAL A 206 0.38 -13.72 3.29
CA VAL A 206 0.28 -15.18 3.25
C VAL A 206 0.44 -15.72 1.83
N LEU A 207 -0.17 -15.08 0.84
CA LEU A 207 -0.01 -15.46 -0.56
C LEU A 207 1.44 -15.37 -1.05
N MET A 208 2.20 -14.40 -0.56
CA MET A 208 3.63 -14.27 -0.90
C MET A 208 4.46 -15.41 -0.34
N VAL A 209 4.18 -15.84 0.88
CA VAL A 209 4.92 -16.94 1.54
C VAL A 209 4.53 -18.30 0.96
N ALA A 210 3.30 -18.44 0.47
CA ALA A 210 2.77 -19.70 -0.07
C ALA A 210 3.11 -19.95 -1.55
N GLY A 211 3.68 -18.98 -2.26
CA GLY A 211 4.12 -19.09 -3.66
C GLY A 211 5.61 -19.31 -3.77
#